data_8bd15f513dfd219d0dd30e15e410d5be
#
_entry.id   8bd15f513dfd219d0dd30e15e410d5be
#
_cell.length_a   1.000
_cell.length_b   1.000
_cell.length_c   1.000
_cell.angle_alpha   90.00
_cell.angle_beta   90.00
_cell.angle_gamma   90.00
#
_symmetry.space_group_name_H-M   'P 1'
#
loop_
_entity.id
_entity.type
_entity.pdbx_description
1 polymer ?
#
loop_
_entity_poly.entity_id
_entity_poly.type
_entity_poly.pdbx_seq_one_letter_code
_entity_poly.pdbx_strand_id
1 'polypeptide(L)'
;GFDYLRDNMVIYKERMVQRGHAFAIVDEVDSILIDEARTPLIISGPGDESDPLYEKADRFARTLKCFRIKEIDSKKDDAEMGADADYIVDEKARNAVLTTSGTRKAEAYFGLENLADAENNAYMHHINNAIRAHGVMQRDVDYVVRDGQVLIVDSFTGRIMLGRRYSNGLHQAIEAKEHVTVASENKTLATITFQNYFRLYDKL
;
A
#
# COMPACT_ATOMS: atom_id res chain seq x y z
N GLY A 1 -10.43 -24.69 -4.61
CA GLY A 1 -9.33 -23.78 -4.93
C GLY A 1 -8.49 -23.43 -3.73
N PHE A 2 -9.09 -23.03 -2.60
CA PHE A 2 -8.32 -22.69 -1.38
C PHE A 2 -7.60 -23.90 -0.78
N ASP A 3 -8.21 -25.07 -0.78
CA ASP A 3 -7.54 -26.29 -0.30
C ASP A 3 -6.36 -26.67 -1.20
N TYR A 4 -6.49 -26.47 -2.51
CA TYR A 4 -5.36 -26.61 -3.43
C TYR A 4 -4.20 -25.66 -3.07
N LEU A 5 -4.49 -24.40 -2.79
CA LEU A 5 -3.47 -23.44 -2.37
C LEU A 5 -2.83 -23.85 -1.04
N ARG A 6 -3.61 -24.31 -0.07
CA ARG A 6 -3.09 -24.80 1.23
C ARG A 6 -2.21 -26.02 1.04
N ASP A 7 -2.62 -26.98 0.20
CA ASP A 7 -1.84 -28.18 -0.09
C ASP A 7 -0.49 -27.88 -0.73
N ASN A 8 -0.41 -26.82 -1.57
CA ASN A 8 0.85 -26.39 -2.16
C ASN A 8 1.77 -25.64 -1.17
N MET A 9 1.28 -25.29 0.02
CA MET A 9 2.07 -24.64 1.08
C MET A 9 2.60 -25.64 2.11
N VAL A 10 2.16 -26.91 2.10
CA VAL A 10 2.64 -27.93 3.03
C VAL A 10 3.92 -28.61 2.51
N ILE A 11 4.82 -28.95 3.43
CA ILE A 11 6.10 -29.58 3.12
C ILE A 11 5.93 -31.11 2.96
N TYR A 12 5.02 -31.70 3.72
CA TYR A 12 4.82 -33.14 3.77
C TYR A 12 3.51 -33.54 3.09
N LYS A 13 3.58 -34.55 2.22
CA LYS A 13 2.44 -35.06 1.44
C LYS A 13 1.29 -35.55 2.32
N GLU A 14 1.59 -36.08 3.50
CA GLU A 14 0.62 -36.58 4.46
C GLU A 14 -0.27 -35.47 5.04
N ARG A 15 0.14 -34.22 4.91
CA ARG A 15 -0.62 -33.03 5.35
C ARG A 15 -1.53 -32.46 4.27
N MET A 16 -1.46 -33.00 3.06
CA MET A 16 -2.36 -32.60 1.96
C MET A 16 -3.77 -33.10 2.22
N VAL A 17 -4.75 -32.26 1.95
CA VAL A 17 -6.18 -32.56 2.10
C VAL A 17 -6.74 -33.14 0.82
N GLN A 18 -6.31 -32.69 -0.35
CA GLN A 18 -6.77 -33.18 -1.64
C GLN A 18 -5.97 -34.41 -2.08
N ARG A 19 -6.68 -35.36 -2.66
CA ARG A 19 -6.10 -36.67 -3.11
C ARG A 19 -5.68 -36.67 -4.58
N GLY A 20 -6.06 -35.61 -5.33
CA GLY A 20 -5.79 -35.46 -6.75
C GLY A 20 -6.91 -34.74 -7.47
N HIS A 21 -6.75 -34.55 -8.76
CA HIS A 21 -7.66 -33.79 -9.62
C HIS A 21 -8.22 -34.72 -10.71
N ALA A 22 -9.19 -35.54 -10.34
CA ALA A 22 -9.69 -36.56 -11.26
C ALA A 22 -10.65 -35.98 -12.30
N PHE A 23 -11.72 -35.34 -11.86
CA PHE A 23 -12.75 -34.84 -12.76
C PHE A 23 -13.54 -33.70 -12.09
N ALA A 24 -13.94 -32.69 -12.85
CA ALA A 24 -14.81 -31.63 -12.37
C ALA A 24 -16.00 -31.39 -13.30
N ILE A 25 -17.17 -31.17 -12.71
CA ILE A 25 -18.35 -30.68 -13.41
C ILE A 25 -18.44 -29.20 -13.09
N VAL A 26 -18.42 -28.35 -14.12
CA VAL A 26 -18.48 -26.88 -13.97
C VAL A 26 -19.83 -26.42 -14.49
N ASP A 27 -20.66 -25.92 -13.57
CA ASP A 27 -21.91 -25.26 -13.89
C ASP A 27 -21.68 -23.74 -13.98
N GLU A 28 -22.52 -23.01 -14.72
CA GLU A 28 -22.35 -21.58 -14.99
C GLU A 28 -20.95 -21.22 -15.52
N VAL A 29 -20.52 -21.97 -16.52
CA VAL A 29 -19.16 -21.91 -17.09
C VAL A 29 -18.79 -20.52 -17.64
N ASP A 30 -19.74 -19.76 -18.15
CA ASP A 30 -19.62 -18.39 -18.60
C ASP A 30 -19.19 -17.46 -17.46
N SER A 31 -19.80 -17.56 -16.30
CA SER A 31 -19.37 -16.79 -15.12
C SER A 31 -18.00 -17.24 -14.62
N ILE A 32 -17.79 -18.54 -14.45
CA ILE A 32 -16.59 -19.06 -13.76
C ILE A 32 -15.35 -19.09 -14.65
N LEU A 33 -15.47 -19.46 -15.92
CA LEU A 33 -14.34 -19.66 -16.82
C LEU A 33 -14.18 -18.56 -17.88
N ILE A 34 -15.09 -17.60 -17.95
CA ILE A 34 -15.01 -16.43 -18.84
C ILE A 34 -14.94 -15.16 -18.01
N ASP A 35 -16.02 -14.77 -17.33
CA ASP A 35 -16.07 -13.49 -16.61
C ASP A 35 -15.07 -13.42 -15.44
N GLU A 36 -15.02 -14.48 -14.62
CA GLU A 36 -14.15 -14.57 -13.46
C GLU A 36 -12.89 -15.42 -13.70
N ALA A 37 -12.60 -15.81 -14.94
CA ALA A 37 -11.49 -16.71 -15.25
C ALA A 37 -10.14 -16.25 -14.68
N ARG A 38 -9.89 -14.95 -14.67
CA ARG A 38 -8.67 -14.31 -14.18
C ARG A 38 -8.75 -13.85 -12.74
N THR A 39 -9.90 -14.03 -12.08
CA THR A 39 -10.05 -13.65 -10.67
C THR A 39 -9.16 -14.55 -9.81
N PRO A 40 -8.24 -13.97 -9.03
CA PRO A 40 -7.33 -14.75 -8.21
C PRO A 40 -8.00 -15.19 -6.91
N LEU A 41 -7.82 -16.45 -6.54
CA LEU A 41 -7.95 -16.93 -5.18
C LEU A 41 -6.62 -16.67 -4.48
N ILE A 42 -6.64 -15.98 -3.33
CA ILE A 42 -5.44 -15.52 -2.65
C ILE A 42 -5.46 -16.03 -1.21
N ILE A 43 -4.35 -16.61 -0.75
CA ILE A 43 -4.08 -16.81 0.67
C ILE A 43 -3.02 -15.80 1.08
N SER A 44 -3.39 -14.96 2.03
CA SER A 44 -2.48 -13.98 2.63
C SER A 44 -2.10 -14.43 4.03
N GLY A 45 -0.90 -14.10 4.45
CA GLY A 45 -0.41 -14.29 5.80
C GLY A 45 0.24 -13.02 6.34
N PRO A 46 0.57 -12.99 7.64
CA PRO A 46 1.31 -11.88 8.20
C PRO A 46 2.64 -11.73 7.45
N GLY A 47 2.96 -10.51 7.11
CA GLY A 47 4.27 -10.16 6.57
C GLY A 47 5.36 -10.22 7.63
N ASP A 48 6.57 -9.85 7.24
CA ASP A 48 7.68 -9.67 8.18
C ASP A 48 7.35 -8.54 9.17
N GLU A 49 8.16 -8.43 10.24
CA GLU A 49 8.06 -7.31 11.18
C GLU A 49 8.02 -5.98 10.43
N SER A 50 7.33 -4.99 11.01
CA SER A 50 7.20 -3.68 10.37
C SER A 50 8.58 -3.06 10.16
N ASP A 51 8.81 -2.52 8.97
CA ASP A 51 10.09 -1.89 8.62
C ASP A 51 10.30 -0.63 9.49
N PRO A 52 11.39 -0.54 10.27
CA PRO A 52 11.71 0.64 11.07
C PRO A 52 11.87 1.92 10.24
N LEU A 53 12.00 1.80 8.92
CA LEU A 53 12.05 2.95 8.01
C LEU A 53 10.75 3.77 8.02
N TYR A 54 9.59 3.21 8.34
CA TYR A 54 8.34 3.97 8.46
C TYR A 54 8.44 5.04 9.54
N GLU A 55 8.91 4.68 10.73
CA GLU A 55 9.08 5.65 11.82
C GLU A 55 10.21 6.65 11.55
N LYS A 56 11.30 6.19 10.91
CA LYS A 56 12.41 7.06 10.55
C LYS A 56 12.00 8.08 9.49
N ALA A 57 11.24 7.65 8.48
CA ALA A 57 10.69 8.53 7.45
C ALA A 57 9.64 9.51 8.02
N ASP A 58 8.81 9.10 8.97
CA ASP A 58 7.89 9.98 9.68
C ASP A 58 8.63 11.09 10.42
N ARG A 59 9.64 10.75 11.21
CA ARG A 59 10.47 11.75 11.92
C ARG A 59 11.12 12.74 10.96
N PHE A 60 11.62 12.25 9.82
CA PHE A 60 12.16 13.09 8.78
C PHE A 60 11.09 14.03 8.19
N ALA A 61 9.93 13.52 7.79
CA ALA A 61 8.86 14.30 7.19
C ALA A 61 8.37 15.45 8.10
N ARG A 62 8.38 15.25 9.42
CA ARG A 62 8.03 16.29 10.41
C ARG A 62 8.98 17.48 10.39
N THR A 63 10.21 17.32 9.91
CA THR A 63 11.21 18.40 9.83
C THR A 63 11.09 19.22 8.55
N LEU A 64 10.32 18.75 7.58
CA LEU A 64 10.21 19.36 6.27
C LEU A 64 9.18 20.48 6.22
N LYS A 65 9.49 21.50 5.42
CA LYS A 65 8.57 22.59 5.11
C LYS A 65 7.66 22.21 3.96
N CYS A 66 6.35 22.26 4.20
CA CYS A 66 5.32 21.98 3.20
C CYS A 66 4.84 23.26 2.53
N PHE A 67 4.74 23.25 1.21
CA PHE A 67 3.98 24.23 0.44
C PHE A 67 2.74 23.56 -0.15
N ARG A 68 1.57 24.22 -0.02
CA ARG A 68 0.30 23.71 -0.53
C ARG A 68 -0.16 24.54 -1.71
N ILE A 69 -0.32 23.89 -2.86
CA ILE A 69 -0.95 24.52 -4.02
C ILE A 69 -2.46 24.47 -3.77
N LYS A 70 -3.05 25.64 -3.56
CA LYS A 70 -4.50 25.83 -3.59
C LYS A 70 -4.88 26.32 -4.97
N GLU A 71 -6.04 25.88 -5.46
CA GLU A 71 -6.59 26.26 -6.75
C GLU A 71 -6.84 27.78 -6.80
N ILE A 72 -5.83 28.57 -7.17
CA ILE A 72 -5.97 30.00 -7.48
C ILE A 72 -5.05 30.36 -8.66
N ASP A 73 -5.70 30.88 -9.68
CA ASP A 73 -5.25 31.62 -10.83
C ASP A 73 -3.87 32.31 -10.76
N SER A 74 -2.79 31.59 -10.88
CA SER A 74 -1.62 32.09 -11.58
C SER A 74 -0.41 31.16 -11.43
N LYS A 75 -0.10 30.47 -12.49
CA LYS A 75 1.08 29.58 -12.60
C LYS A 75 2.44 30.29 -12.41
N LYS A 76 2.47 31.60 -12.18
CA LYS A 76 3.71 32.37 -12.02
C LYS A 76 4.09 32.62 -10.57
N ASP A 77 3.12 32.83 -9.69
CA ASP A 77 3.40 33.16 -8.29
C ASP A 77 3.70 31.91 -7.45
N ASP A 78 3.12 30.76 -7.82
CA ASP A 78 3.31 29.48 -7.11
C ASP A 78 4.73 28.92 -7.24
N ALA A 79 5.41 29.17 -8.38
CA ALA A 79 6.78 28.70 -8.59
C ALA A 79 7.82 29.47 -7.75
N GLU A 80 7.59 30.75 -7.49
CA GLU A 80 8.46 31.54 -6.62
C GLU A 80 8.17 31.33 -5.13
N MET A 81 6.91 31.16 -4.76
CA MET A 81 6.51 30.90 -3.36
C MET A 81 6.88 29.49 -2.88
N GLY A 82 6.97 28.51 -3.80
CA GLY A 82 7.41 27.14 -3.50
C GLY A 82 8.92 26.94 -3.44
N ALA A 83 9.73 27.96 -3.77
CA ALA A 83 11.20 27.84 -3.86
C ALA A 83 11.88 27.45 -2.54
N ASP A 84 11.31 27.83 -1.39
CA ASP A 84 11.81 27.51 -0.05
C ASP A 84 11.18 26.28 0.60
N ALA A 85 10.27 25.59 -0.11
CA ALA A 85 9.62 24.40 0.40
C ALA A 85 10.46 23.14 0.17
N ASP A 86 10.33 22.19 1.08
CA ASP A 86 10.99 20.90 0.98
C ASP A 86 10.11 19.86 0.25
N TYR A 87 8.79 20.03 0.32
CA TYR A 87 7.85 19.27 -0.49
C TYR A 87 6.62 20.10 -0.82
N ILE A 88 6.00 19.77 -1.93
CA ILE A 88 4.82 20.43 -2.46
C ILE A 88 3.64 19.45 -2.41
N VAL A 89 2.50 19.94 -1.92
CA VAL A 89 1.24 19.22 -1.88
C VAL A 89 0.27 19.85 -2.87
N ASP A 90 -0.21 19.02 -3.81
CA ASP A 90 -1.35 19.34 -4.66
C ASP A 90 -2.60 18.76 -4.01
N GLU A 91 -3.45 19.60 -3.46
CA GLU A 91 -4.68 19.18 -2.77
C GLU A 91 -5.70 18.57 -3.75
N LYS A 92 -5.75 19.04 -4.99
CA LYS A 92 -6.68 18.55 -6.01
C LYS A 92 -6.27 17.17 -6.53
N ALA A 93 -4.99 17.03 -6.87
CA ALA A 93 -4.42 15.75 -7.29
C ALA A 93 -4.22 14.77 -6.14
N ARG A 94 -4.38 15.21 -4.88
CA ARG A 94 -4.11 14.44 -3.65
C ARG A 94 -2.71 13.80 -3.68
N ASN A 95 -1.73 14.59 -4.08
CA ASN A 95 -0.35 14.14 -4.25
C ASN A 95 0.63 15.04 -3.47
N ALA A 96 1.78 14.46 -3.12
CA ALA A 96 2.88 15.17 -2.48
C ALA A 96 4.19 14.78 -3.14
N VAL A 97 5.03 15.76 -3.45
CA VAL A 97 6.29 15.57 -4.17
C VAL A 97 7.41 16.34 -3.48
N LEU A 98 8.57 15.68 -3.29
CA LEU A 98 9.79 16.35 -2.82
C LEU A 98 10.28 17.37 -3.84
N THR A 99 10.74 18.51 -3.32
CA THR A 99 11.53 19.48 -4.10
C THR A 99 13.00 19.06 -4.12
N THR A 100 13.81 19.79 -4.88
CA THR A 100 15.27 19.63 -4.85
C THR A 100 15.84 19.88 -3.45
N SER A 101 15.30 20.85 -2.70
CA SER A 101 15.69 21.11 -1.30
C SER A 101 15.36 19.90 -0.41
N GLY A 102 14.12 19.38 -0.51
CA GLY A 102 13.70 18.20 0.24
C GLY A 102 14.54 16.96 -0.08
N THR A 103 14.87 16.75 -1.34
CA THR A 103 15.73 15.64 -1.77
C THR A 103 17.12 15.71 -1.13
N ARG A 104 17.76 16.88 -1.16
CA ARG A 104 19.08 17.08 -0.51
C ARG A 104 19.03 16.85 1.00
N LYS A 105 17.97 17.31 1.66
CA LYS A 105 17.76 17.06 3.09
C LYS A 105 17.57 15.57 3.37
N ALA A 106 16.85 14.85 2.51
CA ALA A 106 16.65 13.41 2.62
C ALA A 106 17.98 12.65 2.48
N GLU A 107 18.78 12.98 1.47
CA GLU A 107 20.10 12.41 1.27
C GLU A 107 21.01 12.61 2.48
N ALA A 108 21.04 13.83 3.03
CA ALA A 108 21.81 14.13 4.24
C ALA A 108 21.28 13.38 5.48
N TYR A 109 19.97 13.29 5.66
CA TYR A 109 19.35 12.65 6.83
C TYR A 109 19.54 11.14 6.84
N PHE A 110 19.43 10.50 5.67
CA PHE A 110 19.55 9.05 5.53
C PHE A 110 20.98 8.60 5.22
N GLY A 111 21.91 9.54 4.94
CA GLY A 111 23.30 9.24 4.59
C GLY A 111 23.45 8.62 3.21
N LEU A 112 22.71 9.12 2.22
CA LEU A 112 22.68 8.65 0.85
C LEU A 112 23.43 9.63 -0.06
N GLU A 113 24.13 9.11 -1.08
CA GLU A 113 24.78 9.94 -2.08
C GLU A 113 23.77 10.49 -3.10
N ASN A 114 22.85 9.65 -3.55
CA ASN A 114 21.80 10.02 -4.50
C ASN A 114 20.51 9.23 -4.20
N LEU A 115 19.47 9.94 -3.83
CA LEU A 115 18.17 9.33 -3.50
C LEU A 115 17.50 8.65 -4.70
N ALA A 116 17.83 9.08 -5.93
CA ALA A 116 17.25 8.53 -7.17
C ALA A 116 17.89 7.22 -7.63
N ASP A 117 18.96 6.77 -7.02
CA ASP A 117 19.60 5.50 -7.37
C ASP A 117 18.69 4.31 -7.05
N ALA A 118 18.73 3.28 -7.90
CA ALA A 118 17.87 2.11 -7.79
C ALA A 118 18.01 1.37 -6.45
N GLU A 119 19.20 1.37 -5.86
CA GLU A 119 19.46 0.79 -4.54
C GLU A 119 18.77 1.54 -3.39
N ASN A 120 18.43 2.81 -3.61
CA ASN A 120 17.77 3.69 -2.64
C ASN A 120 16.25 3.75 -2.81
N ASN A 121 15.66 2.93 -3.69
CA ASN A 121 14.21 2.90 -3.94
C ASN A 121 13.38 2.68 -2.68
N ALA A 122 13.86 1.90 -1.72
CA ALA A 122 13.17 1.68 -0.45
C ALA A 122 13.05 2.98 0.34
N TYR A 123 14.13 3.76 0.44
CA TYR A 123 14.12 5.07 1.10
C TYR A 123 13.17 6.04 0.41
N MET A 124 13.27 6.14 -0.92
CA MET A 124 12.37 6.99 -1.72
C MET A 124 10.91 6.63 -1.48
N HIS A 125 10.58 5.33 -1.47
CA HIS A 125 9.23 4.82 -1.21
C HIS A 125 8.72 5.24 0.17
N HIS A 126 9.52 5.04 1.23
CA HIS A 126 9.13 5.40 2.59
C HIS A 126 8.99 6.91 2.78
N ILE A 127 9.88 7.71 2.20
CA ILE A 127 9.83 9.18 2.25
C ILE A 127 8.57 9.68 1.54
N ASN A 128 8.28 9.18 0.33
CA ASN A 128 7.09 9.56 -0.42
C ASN A 128 5.79 9.25 0.35
N ASN A 129 5.72 8.07 0.99
CA ASN A 129 4.58 7.73 1.82
C ASN A 129 4.48 8.64 3.06
N ALA A 130 5.60 8.98 3.70
CA ALA A 130 5.61 9.87 4.86
C ALA A 130 5.14 11.28 4.51
N ILE A 131 5.66 11.90 3.44
CA ILE A 131 5.21 13.23 3.02
C ILE A 131 3.75 13.23 2.56
N ARG A 132 3.28 12.15 1.94
CA ARG A 132 1.87 11.97 1.57
C ARG A 132 0.98 11.82 2.80
N ALA A 133 1.41 11.05 3.80
CA ALA A 133 0.68 10.92 5.06
C ALA A 133 0.54 12.26 5.80
N HIS A 134 1.60 13.08 5.84
CA HIS A 134 1.58 14.39 6.47
C HIS A 134 0.89 15.48 5.65
N GLY A 135 1.13 15.49 4.35
CA GLY A 135 0.67 16.55 3.46
C GLY A 135 -0.76 16.37 2.96
N VAL A 136 -1.13 15.14 2.61
CA VAL A 136 -2.40 14.85 1.93
C VAL A 136 -3.44 14.26 2.87
N MET A 137 -3.03 13.33 3.75
CA MET A 137 -3.96 12.58 4.58
C MET A 137 -4.32 13.34 5.85
N GLN A 138 -5.61 13.60 6.04
CA GLN A 138 -6.13 14.38 7.15
C GLN A 138 -6.87 13.48 8.16
N ARG A 139 -6.48 13.58 9.43
CA ARG A 139 -7.18 12.92 10.52
C ARG A 139 -8.60 13.48 10.64
N ASP A 140 -9.53 12.60 10.98
CA ASP A 140 -10.98 12.88 11.11
C ASP A 140 -11.69 13.27 9.80
N VAL A 141 -10.97 13.19 8.66
CA VAL A 141 -11.51 13.35 7.30
C VAL A 141 -11.26 12.10 6.47
N ASP A 142 -10.00 11.73 6.28
CA ASP A 142 -9.60 10.55 5.48
C ASP A 142 -9.50 9.29 6.33
N TYR A 143 -9.22 9.42 7.61
CA TYR A 143 -9.09 8.34 8.57
C TYR A 143 -9.38 8.83 9.99
N VAL A 144 -9.70 7.89 10.86
CA VAL A 144 -9.81 8.11 12.31
C VAL A 144 -8.86 7.18 13.05
N VAL A 145 -8.49 7.55 14.27
CA VAL A 145 -7.71 6.69 15.19
C VAL A 145 -8.61 6.24 16.31
N ARG A 146 -8.81 4.92 16.44
CA ARG A 146 -9.57 4.30 17.52
C ARG A 146 -8.85 3.06 18.03
N ASP A 147 -8.82 2.88 19.33
CA ASP A 147 -8.25 1.70 19.99
C ASP A 147 -6.83 1.36 19.51
N GLY A 148 -6.02 2.40 19.26
CA GLY A 148 -4.65 2.25 18.75
C GLY A 148 -4.57 1.80 17.30
N GLN A 149 -5.64 1.96 16.51
CA GLN A 149 -5.69 1.58 15.11
C GLN A 149 -6.12 2.76 14.23
N VAL A 150 -5.52 2.83 13.04
CA VAL A 150 -5.94 3.74 11.97
C VAL A 150 -7.03 3.08 11.16
N LEU A 151 -8.19 3.71 11.08
CA LEU A 151 -9.35 3.23 10.34
C LEU A 151 -9.69 4.21 9.21
N ILE A 152 -9.87 3.69 8.00
CA ILE A 152 -10.21 4.51 6.82
C ILE A 152 -11.63 5.04 6.93
N VAL A 153 -11.84 6.29 6.54
CA VAL A 153 -13.15 6.90 6.34
C VAL A 153 -13.43 6.99 4.85
N ASP A 154 -14.58 6.48 4.44
CA ASP A 154 -15.06 6.63 3.06
C ASP A 154 -15.44 8.08 2.78
N SER A 155 -14.78 8.69 1.80
CA SER A 155 -14.98 10.10 1.44
C SER A 155 -16.40 10.44 0.93
N PHE A 156 -17.13 9.45 0.42
CA PHE A 156 -18.49 9.65 -0.09
C PHE A 156 -19.56 9.50 0.98
N THR A 157 -19.42 8.51 1.85
CA THR A 157 -20.44 8.17 2.84
C THR A 157 -20.09 8.62 4.25
N GLY A 158 -18.82 9.00 4.52
CA GLY A 158 -18.32 9.31 5.85
C GLY A 158 -18.28 8.10 6.80
N ARG A 159 -18.46 6.88 6.29
CA ARG A 159 -18.48 5.66 7.09
C ARG A 159 -17.08 5.10 7.31
N ILE A 160 -16.84 4.54 8.47
CA ILE A 160 -15.62 3.83 8.78
C ILE A 160 -15.59 2.50 8.03
N MET A 161 -14.53 2.25 7.28
CA MET A 161 -14.32 1.04 6.49
C MET A 161 -13.47 0.06 7.30
N LEU A 162 -14.14 -0.81 8.06
CA LEU A 162 -13.45 -1.83 8.85
C LEU A 162 -12.74 -2.85 7.95
N GLY A 163 -11.53 -3.25 8.36
CA GLY A 163 -10.72 -4.25 7.66
C GLY A 163 -10.05 -3.77 6.37
N ARG A 164 -10.29 -2.54 5.94
CA ARG A 164 -9.58 -1.94 4.80
C ARG A 164 -8.35 -1.17 5.25
N ARG A 165 -7.31 -1.22 4.42
CA ARG A 165 -6.05 -0.50 4.61
C ARG A 165 -5.65 0.19 3.31
N TYR A 166 -5.02 1.35 3.39
CA TYR A 166 -4.38 1.95 2.22
C TYR A 166 -3.22 1.07 1.75
N SER A 167 -3.07 0.95 0.44
CA SER A 167 -2.04 0.13 -0.18
C SER A 167 -0.67 0.80 -0.22
N ASN A 168 0.34 0.04 -0.64
CA ASN A 168 1.69 0.51 -0.95
C ASN A 168 2.38 1.26 0.20
N GLY A 169 2.18 0.83 1.43
CA GLY A 169 2.85 1.40 2.60
C GLY A 169 2.25 2.71 3.13
N LEU A 170 1.23 3.28 2.47
CA LEU A 170 0.62 4.52 2.94
C LEU A 170 -0.07 4.35 4.30
N HIS A 171 -0.74 3.21 4.54
CA HIS A 171 -1.38 2.96 5.82
C HIS A 171 -0.38 2.91 6.97
N GLN A 172 0.73 2.22 6.77
CA GLN A 172 1.83 2.15 7.73
C GLN A 172 2.47 3.53 7.97
N ALA A 173 2.61 4.36 6.95
CA ALA A 173 3.09 5.74 7.09
C ALA A 173 2.12 6.60 7.94
N ILE A 174 0.81 6.38 7.82
CA ILE A 174 -0.19 7.04 8.67
C ILE A 174 -0.13 6.52 10.10
N GLU A 175 0.05 5.20 10.29
CA GLU A 175 0.24 4.61 11.61
C GLU A 175 1.48 5.19 12.31
N ALA A 176 2.60 5.35 11.61
CA ALA A 176 3.79 6.02 12.12
C ALA A 176 3.52 7.50 12.46
N LYS A 177 2.81 8.23 11.60
CA LYS A 177 2.39 9.62 11.82
C LYS A 177 1.56 9.78 13.10
N GLU A 178 0.65 8.87 13.36
CA GLU A 178 -0.25 8.91 14.51
C GLU A 178 0.33 8.23 15.76
N HIS A 179 1.57 7.75 15.70
CA HIS A 179 2.26 7.06 16.81
C HIS A 179 1.49 5.83 17.34
N VAL A 180 0.78 5.15 16.48
CA VAL A 180 0.20 3.84 16.76
C VAL A 180 1.15 2.74 16.27
N THR A 181 0.93 1.51 16.71
CA THR A 181 1.75 0.38 16.27
C THR A 181 1.65 0.21 14.76
N VAL A 182 2.78 0.28 14.07
CA VAL A 182 2.85 0.05 12.64
C VAL A 182 2.67 -1.45 12.37
N ALA A 183 1.55 -1.82 11.76
CA ALA A 183 1.28 -3.22 11.44
C ALA A 183 2.11 -3.66 10.23
N SER A 184 2.53 -4.93 10.24
CA SER A 184 3.18 -5.53 9.08
C SER A 184 2.20 -5.61 7.89
N GLU A 185 2.71 -5.48 6.68
CA GLU A 185 1.92 -5.75 5.48
C GLU A 185 1.59 -7.24 5.38
N ASN A 186 0.37 -7.55 4.93
CA ASN A 186 0.06 -8.93 4.59
C ASN A 186 0.81 -9.32 3.31
N LYS A 187 1.50 -10.44 3.36
CA LYS A 187 2.12 -11.04 2.17
C LYS A 187 1.17 -12.02 1.51
N THR A 188 1.10 -11.99 0.19
CA THR A 188 0.45 -13.05 -0.57
C THR A 188 1.34 -14.28 -0.49
N LEU A 189 0.84 -15.33 0.17
CA LEU A 189 1.55 -16.60 0.36
C LEU A 189 1.33 -17.55 -0.82
N ALA A 190 0.11 -17.57 -1.34
CA ALA A 190 -0.27 -18.39 -2.47
C ALA A 190 -1.41 -17.75 -3.26
N THR A 191 -1.39 -17.93 -4.57
CA THR A 191 -2.44 -17.43 -5.45
C THR A 191 -2.63 -18.37 -6.63
N ILE A 192 -3.88 -18.51 -7.09
CA ILE A 192 -4.23 -19.19 -8.32
C ILE A 192 -5.51 -18.58 -8.90
N THR A 193 -5.60 -18.46 -10.21
CA THR A 193 -6.83 -18.05 -10.88
C THR A 193 -7.77 -19.24 -11.10
N PHE A 194 -9.08 -18.98 -11.24
CA PHE A 194 -10.03 -20.04 -11.58
C PHE A 194 -9.64 -20.78 -12.85
N GLN A 195 -9.24 -20.06 -13.88
CA GLN A 195 -8.78 -20.65 -15.14
C GLN A 195 -7.63 -21.64 -14.94
N ASN A 196 -6.63 -21.29 -14.14
CA ASN A 196 -5.48 -22.15 -13.90
C ASN A 196 -5.84 -23.33 -13.00
N TYR A 197 -6.70 -23.10 -12.00
CA TYR A 197 -7.16 -24.17 -11.12
C TYR A 197 -7.92 -25.25 -11.87
N PHE A 198 -8.90 -24.86 -12.71
CA PHE A 198 -9.71 -25.82 -13.48
C PHE A 198 -8.94 -26.51 -14.61
N ARG A 199 -7.77 -26.01 -15.01
CA ARG A 199 -6.87 -26.74 -15.93
C ARG A 199 -6.32 -28.04 -15.35
N LEU A 200 -6.33 -28.19 -14.05
CA LEU A 200 -5.82 -29.38 -13.36
C LEU A 200 -6.78 -30.59 -13.46
N TYR A 201 -8.03 -30.35 -13.83
CA TYR A 201 -9.06 -31.40 -13.92
C TYR A 201 -9.38 -31.73 -15.36
N ASP A 202 -9.72 -33.01 -15.59
CA ASP A 202 -10.59 -33.35 -16.70
C ASP A 202 -11.99 -32.82 -16.37
N LYS A 203 -12.66 -32.19 -17.31
CA LYS A 203 -13.90 -31.46 -17.02
C LYS A 203 -14.95 -31.54 -18.10
N LEU A 204 -16.18 -31.39 -17.67
CA LEU A 204 -17.39 -31.25 -18.46
C LEU A 204 -18.03 -29.91 -18.16
#